data_774840cc7fbddde12de2b56b0d897892
#
_entry.id   774840cc7fbddde12de2b56b0d897892
#
_cell.length_a   1.000
_cell.length_b   1.000
_cell.length_c   1.000
_cell.angle_alpha   90.00
_cell.angle_beta   90.00
_cell.angle_gamma   90.00
#
_symmetry.space_group_name_H-M   'P 1'
#
loop_
_entity.id
_entity.type
_entity.pdbx_description
1 polymer ?
#
loop_
_entity_poly.entity_id
_entity_poly.type
_entity_poly.pdbx_seq_one_letter_code
_entity_poly.pdbx_strand_id
1 'polypeptide(L)'
;WKIKVENAGLYSLGVTFKQDQTVNGYSYRQLKIDGEVPFYEALNLKFYYGTGWKYYEFADDNKKPYLFYLEKGEHTLSLTATLGETAQLTSELSDIYLEIAMITGESPDKNRDYDLFKQIDGFNDSLENNRSRLTSLSDNAKMLSGGEETSFISAVNNMARVLKSMADNPYTAQNYVTDYYNNYTTLSAWLYDMKSMPLSIDRIYLYPSDNGEKPKMPGFFRKLKFGVDRFAVSFTSEYGENKKSGKTDLKIWVNWGRDQAMVLNSLIEESFTSETGIK
;
A
#
# COMPACT_ATOMS: atom_id res chain seq x y z
N TRP A 1 -13.00 -9.42 11.03
CA TRP A 1 -13.65 -9.01 12.28
C TRP A 1 -15.07 -9.53 12.33
N LYS A 2 -15.52 -9.91 13.52
CA LYS A 2 -16.94 -10.22 13.78
C LYS A 2 -17.59 -8.99 14.39
N ILE A 3 -18.73 -8.59 13.84
CA ILE A 3 -19.53 -7.47 14.32
C ILE A 3 -20.94 -7.97 14.64
N LYS A 4 -21.57 -7.39 15.66
CA LYS A 4 -22.94 -7.70 16.04
C LYS A 4 -23.83 -6.52 15.77
N VAL A 5 -24.87 -6.75 14.98
CA VAL A 5 -25.90 -5.78 14.63
C VAL A 5 -27.16 -6.06 15.44
N GLU A 6 -27.58 -5.09 16.22
CA GLU A 6 -28.75 -5.28 17.11
C GLU A 6 -30.09 -5.03 16.39
N ASN A 7 -30.11 -4.12 15.44
CA ASN A 7 -31.29 -3.78 14.65
C ASN A 7 -30.92 -3.79 13.17
N ALA A 8 -31.77 -4.41 12.34
CA ALA A 8 -31.61 -4.34 10.88
C ALA A 8 -31.75 -2.91 10.39
N GLY A 9 -30.92 -2.50 9.43
CA GLY A 9 -30.96 -1.14 8.89
C GLY A 9 -29.75 -0.76 8.06
N LEU A 10 -29.68 0.52 7.71
CA LEU A 10 -28.54 1.11 6.99
C LEU A 10 -27.48 1.61 7.97
N TYR A 11 -26.27 1.20 7.72
CA TYR A 11 -25.10 1.52 8.55
C TYR A 11 -24.02 2.20 7.72
N SER A 12 -23.28 3.10 8.36
CA SER A 12 -22.01 3.62 7.86
C SER A 12 -20.86 2.89 8.52
N LEU A 13 -19.79 2.68 7.76
CA LEU A 13 -18.56 2.06 8.20
C LEU A 13 -17.41 3.05 8.13
N GLY A 14 -16.52 2.99 9.11
CA GLY A 14 -15.29 3.74 9.11
C GLY A 14 -14.20 3.02 9.91
N VAL A 15 -12.97 3.44 9.71
CA VAL A 15 -11.81 2.86 10.39
C VAL A 15 -10.86 3.95 10.88
N THR A 16 -10.20 3.69 11.99
CA THR A 16 -8.99 4.43 12.36
C THR A 16 -7.78 3.65 11.88
N PHE A 17 -7.00 4.26 11.00
CA PHE A 17 -5.88 3.62 10.33
C PHE A 17 -4.61 4.48 10.36
N LYS A 18 -3.47 3.86 10.09
CA LYS A 18 -2.20 4.49 9.81
C LYS A 18 -1.52 3.76 8.65
N GLN A 19 -1.11 4.53 7.63
CA GLN A 19 -0.29 4.08 6.52
C GLN A 19 0.90 5.03 6.40
N ASP A 20 2.03 4.67 7.00
CA ASP A 20 3.20 5.54 7.15
C ASP A 20 4.46 4.98 6.44
N GLN A 21 4.30 3.99 5.58
CA GLN A 21 5.40 3.33 4.89
C GLN A 21 5.44 3.68 3.39
N THR A 22 4.28 3.65 2.71
CA THR A 22 4.24 3.99 1.28
C THR A 22 4.08 5.50 1.12
N VAL A 23 5.20 6.20 1.14
CA VAL A 23 5.25 7.67 1.05
C VAL A 23 4.55 8.14 -0.21
N ASN A 24 3.60 9.10 -0.06
CA ASN A 24 2.79 9.68 -1.14
C ASN A 24 2.01 8.68 -2.00
N GLY A 25 1.77 7.48 -1.46
CA GLY A 25 1.02 6.42 -2.11
C GLY A 25 -0.20 6.01 -1.33
N TYR A 26 -0.81 4.92 -1.80
CA TYR A 26 -1.99 4.31 -1.21
C TYR A 26 -1.72 2.87 -0.83
N SER A 27 -2.43 2.40 0.20
CA SER A 27 -2.66 0.99 0.39
C SER A 27 -4.10 0.66 0.05
N TYR A 28 -4.30 -0.36 -0.76
CA TYR A 28 -5.63 -0.76 -1.20
C TYR A 28 -6.17 -1.90 -0.36
N ARG A 29 -7.47 -1.89 -0.10
CA ARG A 29 -8.18 -3.00 0.54
C ARG A 29 -9.50 -3.28 -0.17
N GLN A 30 -9.76 -4.56 -0.39
CA GLN A 30 -11.09 -5.05 -0.74
C GLN A 30 -11.87 -5.26 0.55
N LEU A 31 -13.03 -4.63 0.65
CA LEU A 31 -13.98 -4.88 1.73
C LEU A 31 -14.92 -6.02 1.33
N LYS A 32 -15.06 -6.98 2.24
CA LYS A 32 -16.13 -7.98 2.16
C LYS A 32 -16.94 -7.98 3.45
N ILE A 33 -18.24 -8.13 3.29
CA ILE A 33 -19.21 -8.37 4.37
C ILE A 33 -19.82 -9.73 4.11
N ASP A 34 -19.73 -10.62 5.09
CA ASP A 34 -20.18 -12.02 5.01
C ASP A 34 -19.62 -12.79 3.80
N GLY A 35 -18.39 -12.44 3.42
CA GLY A 35 -17.69 -13.09 2.30
C GLY A 35 -17.96 -12.47 0.95
N GLU A 36 -18.91 -11.53 0.82
CA GLU A 36 -19.27 -10.87 -0.43
C GLU A 36 -18.81 -9.41 -0.49
N VAL A 37 -18.49 -8.94 -1.69
CA VAL A 37 -18.17 -7.53 -1.95
C VAL A 37 -19.49 -6.78 -2.12
N PRO A 38 -19.79 -5.79 -1.27
CA PRO A 38 -21.13 -5.17 -1.26
C PRO A 38 -21.43 -4.31 -2.50
N PHE A 39 -20.43 -3.71 -3.11
CA PHE A 39 -20.54 -2.88 -4.32
C PHE A 39 -19.14 -2.68 -4.95
N TYR A 40 -19.08 -2.14 -6.16
CA TYR A 40 -17.87 -2.06 -6.98
C TYR A 40 -16.71 -1.29 -6.29
N GLU A 41 -17.01 -0.15 -5.67
CA GLU A 41 -15.99 0.69 -5.02
C GLU A 41 -15.36 0.01 -3.80
N ALA A 42 -16.06 -0.96 -3.20
CA ALA A 42 -15.53 -1.76 -2.11
C ALA A 42 -14.39 -2.74 -2.53
N LEU A 43 -14.18 -2.92 -3.84
CA LEU A 43 -13.05 -3.69 -4.37
C LEU A 43 -11.71 -3.02 -4.07
N ASN A 44 -11.65 -1.68 -4.04
CA ASN A 44 -10.41 -0.92 -3.99
C ASN A 44 -10.50 0.31 -3.09
N LEU A 45 -10.82 0.12 -1.80
CA LEU A 45 -10.79 1.20 -0.81
C LEU A 45 -9.35 1.73 -0.67
N LYS A 46 -9.18 3.05 -0.77
CA LYS A 46 -7.88 3.75 -0.80
C LYS A 46 -7.52 4.30 0.57
N PHE A 47 -6.38 3.89 1.10
CA PHE A 47 -5.84 4.35 2.37
C PHE A 47 -4.57 5.16 2.13
N TYR A 48 -4.68 6.48 2.26
CA TYR A 48 -3.62 7.41 1.91
C TYR A 48 -2.49 7.44 2.94
N TYR A 49 -1.28 7.71 2.46
CA TYR A 49 -0.11 7.94 3.30
C TYR A 49 -0.36 9.01 4.38
N GLY A 50 0.23 8.79 5.53
CA GLY A 50 0.27 9.77 6.61
C GLY A 50 0.89 9.19 7.88
N THR A 51 1.74 9.98 8.52
CA THR A 51 2.54 9.58 9.67
C THR A 51 1.74 9.40 10.97
N GLY A 52 0.48 9.84 10.99
CA GLY A 52 -0.39 9.73 12.16
C GLY A 52 -1.63 8.87 11.92
N TRP A 53 -2.27 8.49 13.02
CA TRP A 53 -3.56 7.83 12.95
C TRP A 53 -4.62 8.77 12.40
N LYS A 54 -5.38 8.29 11.41
CA LYS A 54 -6.46 9.02 10.72
C LYS A 54 -7.75 8.22 10.83
N TYR A 55 -8.86 8.93 10.88
CA TYR A 55 -10.17 8.33 10.66
C TYR A 55 -10.52 8.41 9.17
N TYR A 56 -10.97 7.31 8.62
CA TYR A 56 -11.49 7.20 7.26
C TYR A 56 -12.89 6.60 7.32
N GLU A 57 -13.87 7.37 6.91
CA GLU A 57 -15.22 6.90 6.67
C GLU A 57 -15.28 6.37 5.24
N PHE A 58 -15.79 5.18 5.03
CA PHE A 58 -15.94 4.63 3.69
C PHE A 58 -16.96 5.45 2.92
N ALA A 59 -16.49 6.24 1.99
CA ALA A 59 -17.27 7.25 1.29
C ALA A 59 -16.80 7.37 -0.17
N ASP A 60 -17.67 7.95 -1.00
CA ASP A 60 -17.32 8.32 -2.36
C ASP A 60 -16.36 9.53 -2.42
N ASP A 61 -15.94 9.90 -3.62
CA ASP A 61 -15.02 11.02 -3.85
C ASP A 61 -15.60 12.39 -3.39
N ASN A 62 -16.95 12.48 -3.29
CA ASN A 62 -17.67 13.64 -2.77
C ASN A 62 -17.82 13.62 -1.23
N LYS A 63 -17.17 12.66 -0.56
CA LYS A 63 -17.25 12.43 0.90
C LYS A 63 -18.65 12.03 1.38
N LYS A 64 -19.51 11.50 0.50
CA LYS A 64 -20.79 10.93 0.86
C LYS A 64 -20.55 9.49 1.34
N PRO A 65 -20.93 9.16 2.61
CA PRO A 65 -20.72 7.82 3.15
C PRO A 65 -21.41 6.74 2.33
N TYR A 66 -20.74 5.63 2.12
CA TYR A 66 -21.38 4.41 1.63
C TYR A 66 -22.28 3.84 2.73
N LEU A 67 -23.47 3.39 2.32
CA LEU A 67 -24.44 2.80 3.21
C LEU A 67 -24.52 1.30 3.00
N PHE A 68 -24.42 0.56 4.09
CA PHE A 68 -24.44 -0.89 4.12
C PHE A 68 -25.72 -1.34 4.81
N TYR A 69 -26.59 -2.04 4.09
CA TYR A 69 -27.73 -2.67 4.74
C TYR A 69 -27.28 -3.93 5.45
N LEU A 70 -27.49 -3.99 6.75
CA LEU A 70 -27.15 -5.13 7.60
C LEU A 70 -28.39 -5.62 8.32
N GLU A 71 -28.58 -6.94 8.28
CA GLU A 71 -29.63 -7.60 9.06
C GLU A 71 -29.25 -7.65 10.54
N LYS A 72 -30.23 -7.93 11.40
CA LYS A 72 -29.97 -8.20 12.81
C LYS A 72 -29.22 -9.52 12.94
N GLY A 73 -28.04 -9.51 13.55
CA GLY A 73 -27.26 -10.73 13.73
C GLY A 73 -25.76 -10.49 13.85
N GLU A 74 -24.99 -11.55 13.68
CA GLU A 74 -23.54 -11.49 13.59
C GLU A 74 -23.15 -11.43 12.11
N HIS A 75 -22.27 -10.49 11.79
CA HIS A 75 -21.68 -10.33 10.46
C HIS A 75 -20.18 -10.46 10.51
N THR A 76 -19.59 -10.93 9.43
CA THR A 76 -18.13 -10.98 9.27
C THR A 76 -17.68 -9.88 8.32
N LEU A 77 -16.77 -9.03 8.78
CA LEU A 77 -16.16 -8.00 7.99
C LEU A 77 -14.69 -8.35 7.73
N SER A 78 -14.25 -8.28 6.48
CA SER A 78 -12.85 -8.49 6.10
C SER A 78 -12.33 -7.38 5.21
N LEU A 79 -11.06 -7.02 5.41
CA LEU A 79 -10.30 -6.10 4.57
C LEU A 79 -9.09 -6.85 4.03
N THR A 80 -9.15 -7.25 2.77
CA THR A 80 -8.08 -8.00 2.10
C THR A 80 -7.19 -7.03 1.33
N ALA A 81 -5.86 -7.16 1.47
CA ALA A 81 -4.92 -6.37 0.67
C ALA A 81 -5.06 -6.69 -0.81
N THR A 82 -5.14 -5.65 -1.64
CA THR A 82 -5.17 -5.75 -3.10
C THR A 82 -4.16 -4.79 -3.69
N LEU A 83 -3.77 -5.03 -4.93
CA LEU A 83 -2.89 -4.10 -5.66
C LEU A 83 -3.64 -2.92 -6.26
N GLY A 84 -4.98 -2.94 -6.17
CA GLY A 84 -5.82 -1.88 -6.71
C GLY A 84 -5.57 -1.62 -8.21
N GLU A 85 -5.68 -0.35 -8.58
CA GLU A 85 -5.47 0.10 -9.96
C GLU A 85 -4.03 -0.04 -10.47
N THR A 86 -3.05 -0.16 -9.54
CA THR A 86 -1.62 -0.28 -9.90
C THR A 86 -1.26 -1.63 -10.49
N ALA A 87 -2.02 -2.69 -10.19
CA ALA A 87 -1.75 -4.03 -10.70
C ALA A 87 -1.81 -4.12 -12.21
N GLN A 88 -2.89 -3.61 -12.79
CA GLN A 88 -3.11 -3.66 -14.23
C GLN A 88 -2.08 -2.79 -14.97
N LEU A 89 -1.81 -1.58 -14.47
CA LEU A 89 -0.78 -0.70 -15.03
C LEU A 89 0.60 -1.38 -15.04
N THR A 90 0.97 -2.04 -13.93
CA THR A 90 2.26 -2.76 -13.85
C THR A 90 2.33 -3.90 -14.87
N SER A 91 1.24 -4.66 -15.03
CA SER A 91 1.18 -5.75 -16.00
C SER A 91 1.33 -5.24 -17.43
N GLU A 92 0.55 -4.24 -17.82
CA GLU A 92 0.57 -3.71 -19.19
C GLU A 92 1.93 -3.08 -19.55
N LEU A 93 2.57 -2.34 -18.63
CA LEU A 93 3.92 -1.84 -18.86
C LEU A 93 4.96 -2.95 -18.96
N SER A 94 4.77 -4.05 -18.22
CA SER A 94 5.62 -5.23 -18.31
C SER A 94 5.45 -5.93 -19.67
N ASP A 95 4.22 -6.07 -20.14
CA ASP A 95 3.92 -6.71 -21.41
C ASP A 95 4.55 -5.95 -22.59
N ILE A 96 4.39 -4.62 -22.62
CA ILE A 96 5.06 -3.75 -23.59
C ILE A 96 6.60 -3.90 -23.51
N TYR A 97 7.16 -3.94 -22.30
CA TYR A 97 8.60 -4.17 -22.10
C TYR A 97 9.07 -5.48 -22.73
N LEU A 98 8.35 -6.57 -22.47
CA LEU A 98 8.69 -7.90 -22.99
C LEU A 98 8.57 -7.97 -24.51
N GLU A 99 7.51 -7.40 -25.09
CA GLU A 99 7.32 -7.36 -26.54
C GLU A 99 8.43 -6.57 -27.23
N ILE A 100 8.77 -5.39 -26.73
CA ILE A 100 9.89 -4.61 -27.26
C ILE A 100 11.20 -5.39 -27.12
N ALA A 101 11.45 -6.03 -25.98
CA ALA A 101 12.68 -6.79 -25.73
C ALA A 101 12.81 -8.02 -26.65
N MET A 102 11.71 -8.70 -26.96
CA MET A 102 11.71 -9.82 -27.92
C MET A 102 12.11 -9.37 -29.33
N ILE A 103 11.71 -8.17 -29.75
CA ILE A 103 11.99 -7.64 -31.09
C ILE A 103 13.40 -7.02 -31.15
N THR A 104 13.80 -6.27 -30.14
CA THR A 104 15.02 -5.44 -30.16
C THR A 104 16.22 -6.08 -29.47
N GLY A 105 16.00 -7.10 -28.62
CA GLY A 105 17.01 -7.67 -27.72
C GLY A 105 17.32 -6.76 -26.54
N GLU A 106 18.26 -7.19 -25.69
CA GLU A 106 18.65 -6.47 -24.47
C GLU A 106 19.40 -5.15 -24.73
N SER A 107 20.02 -5.02 -25.89
CA SER A 107 20.81 -3.84 -26.27
C SER A 107 20.37 -3.34 -27.65
N PRO A 108 19.25 -2.63 -27.74
CA PRO A 108 18.72 -2.16 -29.01
C PRO A 108 19.66 -1.15 -29.69
N ASP A 109 19.88 -1.34 -31.00
CA ASP A 109 20.61 -0.37 -31.82
C ASP A 109 19.67 0.77 -32.23
N LYS A 110 19.97 1.98 -31.78
CA LYS A 110 19.17 3.19 -32.07
C LYS A 110 19.11 3.54 -33.57
N ASN A 111 20.11 3.10 -34.34
CA ASN A 111 20.17 3.36 -35.80
C ASN A 111 19.43 2.31 -36.63
N ARG A 112 18.94 1.25 -35.99
CA ARG A 112 18.18 0.18 -36.66
C ARG A 112 16.69 0.47 -36.50
N ASP A 113 15.99 0.49 -37.63
CA ASP A 113 14.54 0.48 -37.65
C ASP A 113 14.04 -0.93 -37.33
N TYR A 114 13.29 -1.06 -36.25
CA TYR A 114 12.68 -2.32 -35.81
C TYR A 114 11.22 -2.41 -36.20
N ASP A 115 10.65 -1.37 -36.80
CA ASP A 115 9.21 -1.33 -37.16
C ASP A 115 8.26 -1.69 -35.99
N LEU A 116 8.59 -1.26 -34.78
CA LEU A 116 7.88 -1.67 -33.53
C LEU A 116 6.37 -1.51 -33.65
N PHE A 117 5.92 -0.40 -34.21
CA PHE A 117 4.49 -0.10 -34.34
C PHE A 117 3.76 -1.01 -35.34
N LYS A 118 4.49 -1.72 -36.23
CA LYS A 118 3.93 -2.71 -37.15
C LYS A 118 4.00 -4.13 -36.58
N GLN A 119 4.99 -4.40 -35.73
CA GLN A 119 5.23 -5.72 -35.16
C GLN A 119 4.45 -5.98 -33.88
N ILE A 120 4.10 -4.92 -33.15
CA ILE A 120 3.34 -4.99 -31.89
C ILE A 120 1.91 -4.52 -32.19
N ASP A 121 0.95 -5.42 -32.08
CA ASP A 121 -0.45 -5.12 -32.28
C ASP A 121 -0.97 -4.10 -31.26
N GLY A 122 -1.62 -3.02 -31.75
CA GLY A 122 -2.14 -1.98 -30.87
C GLY A 122 -1.09 -1.16 -30.12
N PHE A 123 0.17 -1.16 -30.59
CA PHE A 123 1.31 -0.53 -29.91
C PHE A 123 1.02 0.91 -29.50
N ASN A 124 0.60 1.75 -30.44
CA ASN A 124 0.33 3.16 -30.16
C ASN A 124 -0.82 3.35 -29.17
N ASP A 125 -1.88 2.58 -29.30
CA ASP A 125 -3.05 2.65 -28.40
C ASP A 125 -2.64 2.24 -26.98
N SER A 126 -1.80 1.22 -26.85
CA SER A 126 -1.24 0.77 -25.57
C SER A 126 -0.35 1.85 -24.92
N LEU A 127 0.54 2.48 -25.72
CA LEU A 127 1.39 3.56 -25.23
C LEU A 127 0.55 4.74 -24.71
N GLU A 128 -0.45 5.18 -25.48
CA GLU A 128 -1.27 6.35 -25.14
C GLU A 128 -2.20 6.07 -23.95
N ASN A 129 -2.78 4.86 -23.88
CA ASN A 129 -3.59 4.45 -22.73
C ASN A 129 -2.75 4.43 -21.44
N ASN A 130 -1.58 3.80 -21.46
CA ASN A 130 -0.71 3.76 -20.30
C ASN A 130 -0.16 5.13 -19.93
N ARG A 131 0.15 5.99 -20.91
CA ARG A 131 0.51 7.39 -20.68
C ARG A 131 -0.59 8.14 -19.92
N SER A 132 -1.82 8.01 -20.36
CA SER A 132 -2.98 8.65 -19.73
C SER A 132 -3.15 8.20 -18.28
N ARG A 133 -3.03 6.91 -18.02
CA ARG A 133 -3.11 6.33 -16.68
C ARG A 133 -1.99 6.79 -15.76
N LEU A 134 -0.75 6.86 -16.28
CA LEU A 134 0.40 7.41 -15.54
C LEU A 134 0.19 8.88 -15.21
N THR A 135 -0.35 9.67 -16.15
CA THR A 135 -0.67 11.09 -15.90
C THR A 135 -1.68 11.22 -14.77
N SER A 136 -2.77 10.45 -14.81
CA SER A 136 -3.77 10.43 -13.74
C SER A 136 -3.18 10.01 -12.39
N LEU A 137 -2.28 9.02 -12.39
CA LEU A 137 -1.57 8.58 -11.18
C LEU A 137 -0.69 9.70 -10.60
N SER A 138 0.04 10.43 -11.46
CA SER A 138 0.86 11.58 -11.07
C SER A 138 0.01 12.71 -10.47
N ASP A 139 -1.10 13.06 -11.12
CA ASP A 139 -1.98 14.14 -10.66
C ASP A 139 -2.60 13.80 -9.31
N ASN A 140 -3.04 12.56 -9.12
CA ASN A 140 -3.55 12.07 -7.84
C ASN A 140 -2.46 12.11 -6.74
N ALA A 141 -1.24 11.68 -7.05
CA ALA A 141 -0.13 11.72 -6.11
C ALA A 141 0.25 13.16 -5.72
N LYS A 142 0.24 14.11 -6.68
CA LYS A 142 0.45 15.55 -6.43
C LYS A 142 -0.61 16.12 -5.50
N MET A 143 -1.88 15.81 -5.76
CA MET A 143 -2.97 16.28 -4.90
C MET A 143 -2.81 15.80 -3.45
N LEU A 144 -2.33 14.58 -3.25
CA LEU A 144 -2.11 14.00 -1.92
C LEU A 144 -0.88 14.53 -1.21
N SER A 145 0.18 14.86 -1.96
CA SER A 145 1.40 15.45 -1.42
C SER A 145 1.27 16.96 -1.13
N GLY A 146 0.08 17.53 -1.34
CA GLY A 146 -0.11 18.98 -1.20
C GLY A 146 0.51 19.78 -2.33
N GLY A 147 0.74 19.17 -3.49
CA GLY A 147 1.36 19.81 -4.66
C GLY A 147 2.87 19.62 -4.73
N GLU A 148 3.49 18.94 -3.78
CA GLU A 148 4.94 18.68 -3.78
C GLU A 148 5.33 17.65 -4.86
N GLU A 149 6.41 17.94 -5.57
CA GLU A 149 7.06 16.99 -6.48
C GLU A 149 7.88 15.97 -5.65
N THR A 150 7.56 14.70 -5.81
CA THR A 150 8.27 13.60 -5.16
C THR A 150 9.06 12.79 -6.16
N SER A 151 10.02 11.99 -5.70
CA SER A 151 10.76 11.08 -6.59
C SER A 151 9.85 10.06 -7.28
N PHE A 152 8.77 9.63 -6.64
CA PHE A 152 7.74 8.79 -7.27
C PHE A 152 7.03 9.53 -8.41
N ILE A 153 6.54 10.76 -8.16
CA ILE A 153 5.89 11.59 -9.18
C ILE A 153 6.82 11.83 -10.36
N SER A 154 8.11 12.12 -10.09
CA SER A 154 9.11 12.30 -11.13
C SER A 154 9.34 11.03 -11.95
N ALA A 155 9.39 9.85 -11.34
CA ALA A 155 9.51 8.57 -12.03
C ALA A 155 8.28 8.29 -12.93
N VAL A 156 7.07 8.53 -12.43
CA VAL A 156 5.81 8.40 -13.19
C VAL A 156 5.80 9.35 -14.39
N ASN A 157 6.13 10.62 -14.17
CA ASN A 157 6.16 11.65 -15.24
C ASN A 157 7.23 11.33 -16.30
N ASN A 158 8.40 10.84 -15.89
CA ASN A 158 9.44 10.44 -16.83
C ASN A 158 8.97 9.28 -17.73
N MET A 159 8.33 8.26 -17.15
CA MET A 159 7.77 7.17 -17.94
C MET A 159 6.67 7.66 -18.89
N ALA A 160 5.72 8.48 -18.41
CA ALA A 160 4.67 9.07 -19.25
C ALA A 160 5.24 9.86 -20.43
N ARG A 161 6.34 10.60 -20.22
CA ARG A 161 7.04 11.36 -21.28
C ARG A 161 7.67 10.43 -22.31
N VAL A 162 8.28 9.34 -21.89
CA VAL A 162 8.87 8.36 -22.84
C VAL A 162 7.77 7.71 -23.68
N LEU A 163 6.67 7.28 -23.07
CA LEU A 163 5.52 6.70 -23.81
C LEU A 163 4.98 7.72 -24.83
N LYS A 164 4.86 8.98 -24.44
CA LYS A 164 4.44 10.05 -25.35
C LYS A 164 5.41 10.20 -26.51
N SER A 165 6.72 10.23 -26.28
CA SER A 165 7.72 10.37 -27.34
C SER A 165 7.70 9.22 -28.34
N MET A 166 7.44 7.99 -27.85
CA MET A 166 7.28 6.80 -28.72
C MET A 166 5.99 6.85 -29.52
N ALA A 167 4.87 7.28 -28.91
CA ALA A 167 3.57 7.37 -29.58
C ALA A 167 3.52 8.51 -30.62
N ASP A 168 4.10 9.68 -30.32
CA ASP A 168 4.15 10.83 -31.24
C ASP A 168 4.96 10.51 -32.53
N ASN A 169 5.96 9.63 -32.43
CA ASN A 169 6.85 9.28 -33.53
C ASN A 169 7.03 7.75 -33.64
N PRO A 170 6.00 7.02 -34.09
CA PRO A 170 6.03 5.56 -34.09
C PRO A 170 7.15 4.94 -34.96
N TYR A 171 7.52 5.63 -36.04
CA TYR A 171 8.60 5.20 -36.95
C TYR A 171 10.00 5.34 -36.36
N THR A 172 10.14 6.10 -35.29
CA THR A 172 11.42 6.30 -34.60
C THR A 172 11.33 5.90 -33.12
N ALA A 173 10.32 5.11 -32.76
CA ALA A 173 10.10 4.64 -31.40
C ALA A 173 11.31 3.91 -30.81
N GLN A 174 12.11 3.21 -31.67
CA GLN A 174 13.34 2.54 -31.28
C GLN A 174 14.38 3.48 -30.64
N ASN A 175 14.35 4.77 -30.96
CA ASN A 175 15.27 5.76 -30.35
C ASN A 175 15.04 5.92 -28.84
N TYR A 176 13.84 5.59 -28.36
CA TYR A 176 13.41 5.75 -26.96
C TYR A 176 13.40 4.44 -26.17
N VAL A 177 13.74 3.30 -26.80
CA VAL A 177 13.66 1.98 -26.13
C VAL A 177 14.58 1.91 -24.91
N THR A 178 15.81 2.45 -25.00
CA THR A 178 16.72 2.51 -23.85
C THR A 178 16.14 3.36 -22.71
N ASP A 179 15.52 4.49 -23.06
CA ASP A 179 14.88 5.35 -22.06
C ASP A 179 13.64 4.66 -21.47
N TYR A 180 12.90 3.90 -22.27
CA TYR A 180 11.81 3.06 -21.79
C TYR A 180 12.31 2.06 -20.75
N TYR A 181 13.35 1.29 -21.03
CA TYR A 181 13.91 0.30 -20.11
C TYR A 181 14.38 0.91 -18.80
N ASN A 182 15.09 2.03 -18.86
CA ASN A 182 15.58 2.72 -17.68
C ASN A 182 14.44 3.25 -16.80
N ASN A 183 13.44 3.87 -17.44
CA ASN A 183 12.29 4.41 -16.71
C ASN A 183 11.35 3.32 -16.21
N TYR A 184 11.14 2.24 -16.98
CA TYR A 184 10.38 1.07 -16.55
C TYR A 184 11.03 0.42 -15.32
N THR A 185 12.33 0.22 -15.30
CA THR A 185 13.05 -0.36 -14.16
C THR A 185 12.88 0.50 -12.90
N THR A 186 13.04 1.83 -13.05
CA THR A 186 12.86 2.79 -11.95
C THR A 186 11.43 2.75 -11.42
N LEU A 187 10.45 2.84 -12.32
CA LEU A 187 9.02 2.82 -11.94
C LEU A 187 8.61 1.47 -11.34
N SER A 188 9.12 0.36 -11.87
CA SER A 188 8.83 -0.99 -11.37
C SER A 188 9.32 -1.19 -9.93
N ALA A 189 10.46 -0.60 -9.57
CA ALA A 189 10.92 -0.62 -8.17
C ALA A 189 9.92 0.09 -7.25
N TRP A 190 9.44 1.27 -7.62
CA TRP A 190 8.40 1.98 -6.86
C TRP A 190 7.08 1.21 -6.78
N LEU A 191 6.63 0.62 -7.90
CA LEU A 191 5.40 -0.18 -7.93
C LEU A 191 5.55 -1.47 -7.12
N TYR A 192 6.75 -2.05 -7.07
CA TYR A 192 7.04 -3.20 -6.23
C TYR A 192 6.96 -2.85 -4.74
N ASP A 193 7.52 -1.74 -4.32
CA ASP A 193 7.42 -1.27 -2.93
C ASP A 193 5.95 -1.01 -2.54
N MET A 194 5.14 -0.50 -3.47
CA MET A 194 3.70 -0.33 -3.26
C MET A 194 2.95 -1.67 -3.11
N LYS A 195 3.46 -2.79 -3.63
CA LYS A 195 2.83 -4.12 -3.47
C LYS A 195 2.76 -4.59 -2.03
N SER A 196 3.60 -4.10 -1.14
CA SER A 196 3.55 -4.45 0.28
C SER A 196 2.25 -4.01 0.94
N MET A 197 1.55 -3.03 0.37
CA MET A 197 0.26 -2.51 0.84
C MET A 197 0.17 -2.39 2.37
N PRO A 198 1.15 -1.75 3.02
CA PRO A 198 1.21 -1.66 4.48
C PRO A 198 0.01 -0.88 5.00
N LEU A 199 -0.64 -1.39 6.03
CA LEU A 199 -1.76 -0.73 6.67
C LEU A 199 -1.91 -1.21 8.10
N SER A 200 -1.91 -0.29 9.04
CA SER A 200 -2.27 -0.55 10.42
C SER A 200 -3.69 -0.06 10.67
N ILE A 201 -4.53 -0.91 11.26
CA ILE A 201 -5.91 -0.58 11.65
C ILE A 201 -6.01 -0.70 13.16
N ASP A 202 -6.43 0.39 13.83
CA ASP A 202 -6.66 0.41 15.28
C ASP A 202 -8.10 0.01 15.61
N ARG A 203 -9.07 0.60 14.92
CA ARG A 203 -10.51 0.39 15.20
C ARG A 203 -11.33 0.42 13.93
N ILE A 204 -12.41 -0.37 13.97
CA ILE A 204 -13.51 -0.32 13.02
C ILE A 204 -14.72 0.27 13.73
N TYR A 205 -15.43 1.14 13.05
CA TYR A 205 -16.64 1.80 13.54
C TYR A 205 -17.80 1.40 12.65
N LEU A 206 -18.88 0.99 13.27
CA LEU A 206 -20.16 0.73 12.64
C LEU A 206 -21.21 1.56 13.40
N TYR A 207 -21.95 2.37 12.69
CA TYR A 207 -23.00 3.20 13.30
C TYR A 207 -24.19 3.37 12.34
N PRO A 208 -25.43 3.44 12.88
CA PRO A 208 -26.61 3.69 12.08
C PRO A 208 -26.51 4.99 11.27
N SER A 209 -26.96 4.97 10.02
CA SER A 209 -26.84 6.12 9.11
C SER A 209 -27.73 7.29 9.46
N ASP A 210 -28.83 7.04 10.17
CA ASP A 210 -29.88 8.01 10.47
C ASP A 210 -29.68 8.78 11.79
N ASN A 211 -29.07 8.15 12.81
CA ASN A 211 -28.88 8.72 14.14
C ASN A 211 -27.49 8.48 14.72
N GLY A 212 -26.55 7.97 13.93
CA GLY A 212 -25.21 7.63 14.39
C GLY A 212 -24.35 8.86 14.63
N GLU A 213 -23.95 9.12 15.88
CA GLU A 213 -22.87 10.07 16.13
C GLU A 213 -21.58 9.54 15.51
N LYS A 214 -20.97 10.34 14.62
CA LYS A 214 -19.64 10.02 14.09
C LYS A 214 -18.66 9.87 15.25
N PRO A 215 -17.77 8.87 15.20
CA PRO A 215 -16.82 8.65 16.27
C PRO A 215 -15.95 9.90 16.47
N LYS A 216 -15.99 10.46 17.66
CA LYS A 216 -15.11 11.59 18.02
C LYS A 216 -13.67 11.08 18.10
N MET A 217 -12.81 11.58 17.22
CA MET A 217 -11.37 11.29 17.32
C MET A 217 -10.85 11.71 18.70
N PRO A 218 -10.00 10.89 19.33
CA PRO A 218 -9.41 11.26 20.62
C PRO A 218 -8.74 12.63 20.52
N GLY A 219 -9.17 13.57 21.35
CA GLY A 219 -8.59 14.90 21.41
C GLY A 219 -7.08 14.86 21.70
N PHE A 220 -6.40 15.97 21.45
CA PHE A 220 -4.95 16.13 21.66
C PHE A 220 -4.46 15.62 23.02
N PHE A 221 -5.18 15.92 24.09
CA PHE A 221 -4.81 15.47 25.44
C PHE A 221 -4.87 13.95 25.63
N ARG A 222 -5.79 13.26 24.97
CA ARG A 222 -5.87 11.80 25.01
C ARG A 222 -4.77 11.15 24.19
N LYS A 223 -4.37 11.77 23.06
CA LYS A 223 -3.18 11.36 22.28
C LYS A 223 -1.90 11.57 23.07
N LEU A 224 -1.79 12.68 23.79
CA LEU A 224 -0.66 12.98 24.67
C LEU A 224 -0.57 11.97 25.83
N LYS A 225 -1.69 11.70 26.51
CA LYS A 225 -1.75 10.70 27.57
C LYS A 225 -1.35 9.32 27.07
N PHE A 226 -1.88 8.89 25.91
CA PHE A 226 -1.53 7.61 25.31
C PHE A 226 -0.04 7.55 24.90
N GLY A 227 0.52 8.66 24.40
CA GLY A 227 1.96 8.78 24.12
C GLY A 227 2.81 8.65 25.39
N VAL A 228 2.41 9.32 26.47
CA VAL A 228 3.08 9.23 27.78
C VAL A 228 2.93 7.84 28.38
N ASP A 229 1.74 7.24 28.31
CA ASP A 229 1.50 5.88 28.80
C ASP A 229 2.33 4.86 28.02
N ARG A 230 2.43 4.97 26.70
CA ARG A 230 3.32 4.12 25.88
C ARG A 230 4.78 4.33 26.22
N PHE A 231 5.20 5.57 26.42
CA PHE A 231 6.57 5.90 26.83
C PHE A 231 6.86 5.31 28.21
N ALA A 232 5.97 5.45 29.18
CA ALA A 232 6.11 4.86 30.50
C ALA A 232 6.12 3.32 30.44
N VAL A 233 5.23 2.72 29.64
CA VAL A 233 5.19 1.26 29.42
C VAL A 233 6.45 0.76 28.72
N SER A 234 7.09 1.53 27.83
CA SER A 234 8.35 1.15 27.19
C SER A 234 9.52 1.04 28.17
N PHE A 235 9.42 1.71 29.34
CA PHE A 235 10.41 1.57 30.42
C PHE A 235 10.04 0.52 31.47
N THR A 236 8.76 0.14 31.53
CA THR A 236 8.26 -0.79 32.56
C THR A 236 7.89 -2.16 32.03
N SER A 237 7.62 -2.30 30.72
CA SER A 237 7.40 -3.60 30.12
C SER A 237 8.76 -4.21 29.75
N GLU A 238 9.15 -5.21 30.49
CA GLU A 238 10.17 -6.16 30.06
C GLU A 238 9.64 -6.82 28.76
N TYR A 239 10.14 -6.37 27.61
CA TYR A 239 9.93 -7.05 26.33
C TYR A 239 10.79 -8.32 26.32
N GLY A 240 10.20 -9.39 26.75
CA GLY A 240 10.76 -10.70 26.88
C GLY A 240 10.36 -11.28 28.23
N GLU A 241 9.42 -12.20 28.23
CA GLU A 241 9.15 -13.03 29.40
C GLU A 241 10.40 -13.87 29.70
N ASN A 242 11.27 -13.33 30.52
CA ASN A 242 12.27 -14.15 31.19
C ASN A 242 11.86 -14.28 32.65
N LYS A 243 11.27 -15.43 32.97
CA LYS A 243 11.14 -15.89 34.35
C LYS A 243 12.54 -15.87 34.97
N LYS A 244 12.69 -15.08 36.02
CA LYS A 244 13.89 -15.04 36.83
C LYS A 244 14.27 -16.44 37.30
N SER A 245 15.29 -17.01 36.71
CA SER A 245 16.02 -18.15 37.24
C SER A 245 17.45 -17.66 37.47
N GLY A 246 17.82 -17.50 38.73
CA GLY A 246 19.07 -16.88 39.10
C GLY A 246 20.27 -17.61 38.57
N LYS A 247 21.15 -16.87 37.97
CA LYS A 247 22.60 -16.92 38.23
C LYS A 247 23.41 -15.99 37.38
N THR A 248 23.07 -15.59 36.18
CA THR A 248 23.82 -14.53 35.47
C THR A 248 23.01 -14.15 34.23
N ASP A 249 22.56 -12.91 34.14
CA ASP A 249 21.84 -12.42 32.96
C ASP A 249 22.82 -11.68 32.07
N LEU A 250 22.86 -12.02 30.78
CA LEU A 250 23.58 -11.29 29.76
C LEU A 250 22.61 -10.42 28.97
N LYS A 251 22.77 -9.08 29.05
CA LYS A 251 21.94 -8.14 28.26
C LYS A 251 22.63 -7.77 26.96
N ILE A 252 22.03 -8.11 25.84
CA ILE A 252 22.50 -7.77 24.51
C ILE A 252 21.60 -6.71 23.90
N TRP A 253 22.19 -5.62 23.40
CA TRP A 253 21.47 -4.57 22.69
C TRP A 253 21.65 -4.79 21.19
N VAL A 254 20.57 -5.02 20.46
CA VAL A 254 20.57 -5.21 19.01
C VAL A 254 19.68 -4.18 18.34
N ASN A 255 20.13 -3.64 17.22
CA ASN A 255 19.32 -2.73 16.40
C ASN A 255 18.59 -3.53 15.31
N TRP A 256 17.76 -4.48 15.74
CA TRP A 256 17.02 -5.38 14.86
C TRP A 256 15.51 -5.20 15.01
N GLY A 257 14.76 -5.60 13.97
CA GLY A 257 13.31 -5.70 14.05
C GLY A 257 12.86 -6.81 15.00
N ARG A 258 11.61 -6.74 15.45
CA ARG A 258 11.01 -7.67 16.41
C ARG A 258 11.18 -9.14 16.02
N ASP A 259 10.98 -9.46 14.72
CA ASP A 259 11.02 -10.84 14.23
C ASP A 259 12.45 -11.42 14.30
N GLN A 260 13.47 -10.59 14.01
CA GLN A 260 14.88 -10.96 14.12
C GLN A 260 15.30 -11.16 15.59
N ALA A 261 14.77 -10.32 16.48
CA ALA A 261 14.99 -10.47 17.92
C ALA A 261 14.36 -11.76 18.49
N MET A 262 13.18 -12.15 17.98
CA MET A 262 12.54 -13.42 18.35
C MET A 262 13.37 -14.63 17.90
N VAL A 263 13.90 -14.61 16.67
CA VAL A 263 14.79 -15.68 16.17
C VAL A 263 16.04 -15.80 17.00
N LEU A 264 16.66 -14.66 17.37
CA LEU A 264 17.84 -14.66 18.24
C LEU A 264 17.51 -15.25 19.61
N ASN A 265 16.38 -14.86 20.22
CA ASN A 265 15.95 -15.42 21.50
C ASN A 265 15.75 -16.92 21.43
N SER A 266 15.14 -17.44 20.37
CA SER A 266 14.97 -18.88 20.18
C SER A 266 16.32 -19.60 20.09
N LEU A 267 17.28 -19.06 19.35
CA LEU A 267 18.63 -19.60 19.23
C LEU A 267 19.39 -19.57 20.55
N ILE A 268 19.23 -18.50 21.35
CA ILE A 268 19.85 -18.38 22.67
C ILE A 268 19.25 -19.43 23.61
N GLU A 269 17.95 -19.61 23.64
CA GLU A 269 17.30 -20.60 24.49
C GLU A 269 17.64 -22.04 24.10
N GLU A 270 17.71 -22.32 22.80
CA GLU A 270 17.88 -23.66 22.26
C GLU A 270 19.32 -24.18 22.39
N SER A 271 20.33 -23.31 22.19
CA SER A 271 21.72 -23.72 22.27
C SER A 271 22.51 -23.05 23.40
N PHE A 272 22.59 -21.72 23.44
CA PHE A 272 23.48 -21.00 24.34
C PHE A 272 23.09 -21.19 25.82
N THR A 273 21.82 -21.03 26.15
CA THR A 273 21.32 -21.18 27.53
C THR A 273 21.42 -22.64 28.00
N SER A 274 21.19 -23.60 27.11
CA SER A 274 21.29 -25.02 27.42
C SER A 274 22.73 -25.46 27.71
N GLU A 275 23.72 -24.86 27.02
CA GLU A 275 25.15 -25.22 27.18
C GLU A 275 25.83 -24.43 28.31
N THR A 276 25.47 -23.18 28.50
CA THR A 276 26.19 -22.26 29.41
C THR A 276 25.46 -21.99 30.72
N GLY A 277 24.16 -22.23 30.79
CA GLY A 277 23.32 -21.86 31.93
C GLY A 277 23.14 -20.35 32.12
N ILE A 278 23.57 -19.51 31.14
CA ILE A 278 23.47 -18.06 31.13
C ILE A 278 22.20 -17.70 30.33
N LYS A 279 21.38 -16.77 30.86
CA LYS A 279 20.21 -16.23 30.17
C LYS A 279 20.46 -14.82 29.69
#